data_893f48caee61cba4d6da22a23d2f9711
#
_entry.id   893f48caee61cba4d6da22a23d2f9711
#
_cell.length_a   1.000
_cell.length_b   1.000
_cell.length_c   1.000
_cell.angle_alpha   90.00
_cell.angle_beta   90.00
_cell.angle_gamma   90.00
#
_symmetry.space_group_name_H-M   'P 1'
#
loop_
_entity.id
_entity.type
_entity.pdbx_description
1 polymer ?
#
loop_
_entity_poly.entity_id
_entity_poly.type
_entity_poly.pdbx_seq_one_letter_code
_entity_poly.pdbx_strand_id
1 'polypeptide(L)'
;NLKKVIASRSFYPVFITGMSGNGKTFGVEQACAQLNRELIRVNITVETDEDDLIGGFRLVNGETVWHNGPVIEALQRGAVLLLDEVDLASNKILCLQSIMEGKGIFLKKIGEYIKPAAGFTIVATANTKGKGSDDGRFIGTNVLNEAFLERFPITFEQEYPTPATENKILRAMCAELNIPVVHDVEKFLVYLVDWADIVRKTFRDGGIDEIISTRRLVHIIKAYAIFGKKQLAVEMCLNRFDEETKTSFLQLYTKLDGDYEENVNN
;
A
#
# COMPACT_ATOMS: atom_id res chain seq x y z
N ASN A 1 6.31 -12.70 -9.45
CA ASN A 1 5.52 -12.50 -10.68
C ASN A 1 5.46 -11.02 -11.11
N LEU A 2 5.13 -10.05 -10.21
CA LEU A 2 5.08 -8.63 -10.54
C LEU A 2 6.37 -8.14 -11.23
N LYS A 3 7.57 -8.46 -10.69
CA LYS A 3 8.84 -8.12 -11.33
C LYS A 3 8.97 -8.60 -12.77
N LYS A 4 8.44 -9.79 -13.09
CA LYS A 4 8.48 -10.31 -14.47
C LYS A 4 7.65 -9.44 -15.40
N VAL A 5 6.47 -9.00 -14.94
CA VAL A 5 5.61 -8.10 -15.73
C VAL A 5 6.31 -6.76 -15.95
N ILE A 6 6.84 -6.12 -14.89
CA ILE A 6 7.54 -4.83 -15.01
C ILE A 6 8.81 -4.93 -15.87
N ALA A 7 9.56 -6.03 -15.74
CA ALA A 7 10.79 -6.30 -16.50
C ALA A 7 10.52 -6.52 -18.00
N SER A 8 9.35 -7.05 -18.37
CA SER A 8 8.99 -7.30 -19.77
C SER A 8 8.91 -6.02 -20.61
N ARG A 9 8.72 -4.87 -19.98
CA ARG A 9 8.44 -3.58 -20.62
C ARG A 9 7.26 -3.59 -21.61
N SER A 10 6.45 -4.63 -21.56
CA SER A 10 5.20 -4.74 -22.32
C SER A 10 4.09 -4.00 -21.59
N PHE A 11 3.16 -3.43 -22.33
CA PHE A 11 1.93 -2.91 -21.74
C PHE A 11 1.09 -4.08 -21.24
N TYR A 12 1.03 -4.24 -19.94
CA TYR A 12 0.25 -5.32 -19.28
C TYR A 12 -0.22 -4.84 -17.91
N PRO A 13 -1.42 -4.22 -17.85
CA PRO A 13 -1.96 -3.71 -16.60
C PRO A 13 -2.13 -4.79 -15.52
N VAL A 14 -1.78 -4.43 -14.28
CA VAL A 14 -1.84 -5.33 -13.12
C VAL A 14 -2.72 -4.72 -12.03
N PHE A 15 -3.63 -5.51 -11.49
CA PHE A 15 -4.40 -5.17 -10.31
C PHE A 15 -3.85 -5.93 -9.10
N ILE A 16 -3.54 -5.25 -8.00
CA ILE A 16 -3.04 -5.86 -6.76
C ILE A 16 -4.03 -5.58 -5.65
N THR A 17 -4.63 -6.62 -5.12
CA THR A 17 -5.56 -6.53 -4.00
C THR A 17 -5.00 -7.19 -2.75
N GLY A 18 -5.52 -6.83 -1.59
CA GLY A 18 -5.16 -7.44 -0.31
C GLY A 18 -5.33 -6.47 0.86
N MET A 19 -5.21 -6.98 2.07
CA MET A 19 -5.43 -6.24 3.30
C MET A 19 -4.53 -5.00 3.43
N SER A 20 -5.02 -3.99 4.15
CA SER A 20 -4.24 -2.77 4.41
C SER A 20 -2.96 -3.07 5.19
N GLY A 21 -1.87 -2.36 4.84
CA GLY A 21 -0.59 -2.46 5.55
C GLY A 21 0.20 -3.75 5.30
N ASN A 22 -0.13 -4.51 4.26
CA ASN A 22 0.61 -5.72 3.84
C ASN A 22 1.75 -5.45 2.84
N GLY A 23 1.98 -4.18 2.46
CA GLY A 23 3.10 -3.79 1.60
C GLY A 23 2.84 -3.80 0.10
N LYS A 24 1.58 -3.74 -0.37
CA LYS A 24 1.25 -3.69 -1.83
C LYS A 24 2.02 -2.61 -2.57
N THR A 25 1.83 -1.36 -2.16
CA THR A 25 2.46 -0.17 -2.75
C THR A 25 3.98 -0.26 -2.68
N PHE A 26 4.51 -0.59 -1.49
CA PHE A 26 5.95 -0.75 -1.28
C PHE A 26 6.55 -1.85 -2.19
N GLY A 27 5.83 -2.94 -2.40
CA GLY A 27 6.24 -4.03 -3.31
C GLY A 27 6.41 -3.55 -4.76
N VAL A 28 5.54 -2.66 -5.23
CA VAL A 28 5.65 -2.06 -6.57
C VAL A 28 6.86 -1.12 -6.63
N GLU A 29 7.01 -0.23 -5.64
CA GLU A 29 8.14 0.71 -5.53
C GLU A 29 9.48 -0.03 -5.55
N GLN A 30 9.61 -1.09 -4.73
CA GLN A 30 10.82 -1.92 -4.68
C GLN A 30 11.08 -2.66 -6.00
N ALA A 31 10.04 -3.18 -6.65
CA ALA A 31 10.18 -3.85 -7.93
C ALA A 31 10.69 -2.88 -9.01
N CYS A 32 10.15 -1.68 -9.05
CA CYS A 32 10.59 -0.64 -10.00
C CYS A 32 12.03 -0.18 -9.70
N ALA A 33 12.38 0.08 -8.43
CA ALA A 33 13.72 0.47 -8.03
C ALA A 33 14.78 -0.57 -8.41
N GLN A 34 14.51 -1.86 -8.13
CA GLN A 34 15.43 -2.95 -8.46
C GLN A 34 15.60 -3.20 -9.98
N LEU A 35 14.64 -2.76 -10.78
CA LEU A 35 14.67 -2.88 -12.24
C LEU A 35 15.09 -1.58 -12.93
N ASN A 36 15.48 -0.55 -12.18
CA ASN A 36 15.76 0.79 -12.68
C ASN A 36 14.63 1.31 -13.59
N ARG A 37 13.38 1.08 -13.18
CA ARG A 37 12.18 1.56 -13.86
C ARG A 37 11.65 2.78 -13.13
N GLU A 38 11.41 3.82 -13.91
CA GLU A 38 10.72 4.98 -13.38
C GLU A 38 9.32 4.62 -12.93
N LEU A 39 8.92 5.12 -11.76
CA LEU A 39 7.60 4.95 -11.17
C LEU A 39 6.97 6.32 -10.96
N ILE A 40 5.77 6.50 -11.48
CA ILE A 40 4.93 7.65 -11.15
C ILE A 40 3.74 7.15 -10.37
N ARG A 41 3.62 7.56 -9.10
CA ARG A 41 2.55 7.16 -8.19
C ARG A 41 1.49 8.24 -8.08
N VAL A 42 0.24 7.83 -8.14
CA VAL A 42 -0.93 8.67 -7.90
C VAL A 42 -1.77 8.03 -6.82
N ASN A 43 -1.96 8.74 -5.70
CA ASN A 43 -2.92 8.32 -4.69
C ASN A 43 -4.31 8.72 -5.15
N ILE A 44 -5.17 7.73 -5.28
CA ILE A 44 -6.55 7.94 -5.70
C ILE A 44 -7.41 8.25 -4.47
N THR A 45 -8.32 9.19 -4.62
CA THR A 45 -9.32 9.56 -3.63
C THR A 45 -10.69 9.68 -4.30
N VAL A 46 -11.74 9.84 -3.52
CA VAL A 46 -13.09 10.07 -4.05
C VAL A 46 -13.21 11.35 -4.87
N GLU A 47 -12.35 12.33 -4.61
CA GLU A 47 -12.32 13.64 -5.29
C GLU A 47 -11.46 13.61 -6.57
N THR A 48 -10.59 12.62 -6.73
CA THR A 48 -9.68 12.52 -7.88
C THR A 48 -10.44 12.58 -9.20
N ASP A 49 -10.04 13.51 -10.07
CA ASP A 49 -10.73 13.75 -11.33
C ASP A 49 -9.78 13.82 -12.55
N GLU A 50 -10.34 14.18 -13.71
CA GLU A 50 -9.58 14.26 -14.96
C GLU A 50 -8.47 15.29 -14.89
N ASP A 51 -8.69 16.44 -14.25
CA ASP A 51 -7.67 17.49 -14.15
C ASP A 51 -6.51 17.07 -13.24
N ASP A 52 -6.76 16.23 -12.22
CA ASP A 52 -5.72 15.67 -11.36
C ASP A 52 -4.90 14.60 -12.07
N LEU A 53 -5.53 13.80 -12.92
CA LEU A 53 -4.92 12.63 -13.57
C LEU A 53 -4.28 12.99 -14.90
N ILE A 54 -5.01 13.66 -15.76
CA ILE A 54 -4.62 13.97 -17.16
C ILE A 54 -3.94 15.32 -17.23
N GLY A 55 -4.46 16.31 -16.52
CA GLY A 55 -3.92 17.68 -16.50
C GLY A 55 -4.97 18.74 -16.80
N GLY A 56 -4.57 19.96 -16.57
CA GLY A 56 -5.45 21.10 -16.71
C GLY A 56 -4.70 22.41 -16.89
N PHE A 57 -5.44 23.46 -17.12
CA PHE A 57 -4.90 24.80 -17.20
C PHE A 57 -4.57 25.34 -15.79
N ARG A 58 -3.43 26.00 -15.69
CA ARG A 58 -2.98 26.69 -14.46
C ARG A 58 -2.63 28.13 -14.81
N LEU A 59 -2.89 29.05 -13.87
CA LEU A 59 -2.46 30.44 -14.00
C LEU A 59 -1.00 30.55 -13.55
N VAL A 60 -0.10 30.87 -14.47
CA VAL A 60 1.34 31.04 -14.21
C VAL A 60 1.75 32.41 -14.70
N ASN A 61 2.23 33.29 -13.82
CA ASN A 61 2.66 34.66 -14.15
C ASN A 61 1.62 35.49 -14.93
N GLY A 62 0.33 35.27 -14.69
CA GLY A 62 -0.77 35.97 -15.35
C GLY A 62 -1.21 35.35 -16.67
N GLU A 63 -0.58 34.28 -17.13
CA GLU A 63 -0.93 33.54 -18.33
C GLU A 63 -1.54 32.18 -18.00
N THR A 64 -2.49 31.74 -18.81
CA THR A 64 -3.11 30.41 -18.67
C THR A 64 -2.28 29.39 -19.43
N VAL A 65 -1.62 28.49 -18.71
CA VAL A 65 -0.72 27.47 -19.26
C VAL A 65 -1.27 26.07 -18.96
N TRP A 66 -1.18 25.19 -19.97
CA TRP A 66 -1.50 23.77 -19.75
C TRP A 66 -0.39 23.08 -18.95
N HIS A 67 -0.78 22.29 -17.95
CA HIS A 67 0.10 21.41 -17.19
C HIS A 67 -0.37 19.97 -17.31
N ASN A 68 0.54 19.10 -17.73
CA ASN A 68 0.29 17.66 -17.76
C ASN A 68 0.08 17.12 -16.35
N GLY A 69 -0.89 16.23 -16.21
CA GLY A 69 -1.06 15.43 -15.00
C GLY A 69 -0.13 14.21 -14.99
N PRO A 70 -0.03 13.52 -13.84
CA PRO A 70 0.90 12.41 -13.63
C PRO A 70 0.69 11.24 -14.61
N VAL A 71 -0.53 11.03 -15.08
CA VAL A 71 -0.83 9.99 -16.07
C VAL A 71 -0.20 10.31 -17.40
N ILE A 72 -0.30 11.56 -17.86
CA ILE A 72 0.32 12.00 -19.12
C ILE A 72 1.84 11.96 -19.03
N GLU A 73 2.41 12.38 -17.89
CA GLU A 73 3.84 12.26 -17.61
C GLU A 73 4.32 10.81 -17.71
N ALA A 74 3.60 9.88 -17.06
CA ALA A 74 3.94 8.46 -17.11
C ALA A 74 3.86 7.90 -18.53
N LEU A 75 2.81 8.29 -19.28
CA LEU A 75 2.57 7.86 -20.65
C LEU A 75 3.72 8.30 -21.58
N GLN A 76 4.10 9.58 -21.53
CA GLN A 76 5.15 10.17 -22.36
C GLN A 76 6.54 9.65 -22.03
N ARG A 77 6.82 9.34 -20.76
CA ARG A 77 8.13 8.89 -20.29
C ARG A 77 8.31 7.37 -20.33
N GLY A 78 7.26 6.61 -20.62
CA GLY A 78 7.31 5.15 -20.60
C GLY A 78 7.49 4.58 -19.19
N ALA A 79 7.02 5.32 -18.17
CA ALA A 79 7.13 4.95 -16.77
C ALA A 79 6.09 3.89 -16.39
N VAL A 80 6.26 3.29 -15.23
CA VAL A 80 5.22 2.51 -14.56
C VAL A 80 4.31 3.49 -13.83
N LEU A 81 3.03 3.53 -14.19
CA LEU A 81 2.01 4.32 -13.50
C LEU A 81 1.41 3.47 -12.37
N LEU A 82 1.55 3.92 -11.13
CA LEU A 82 0.92 3.29 -9.97
C LEU A 82 -0.30 4.11 -9.54
N LEU A 83 -1.49 3.53 -9.74
CA LEU A 83 -2.75 4.03 -9.19
C LEU A 83 -2.96 3.38 -7.81
N ASP A 84 -2.67 4.12 -6.76
CA ASP A 84 -2.72 3.59 -5.39
C ASP A 84 -4.08 3.87 -4.76
N GLU A 85 -4.64 2.84 -4.08
CA GLU A 85 -5.96 2.86 -3.46
C GLU A 85 -7.10 3.13 -4.47
N VAL A 86 -7.04 2.50 -5.64
CA VAL A 86 -7.98 2.75 -6.74
C VAL A 86 -9.44 2.41 -6.39
N ASP A 87 -9.68 1.61 -5.37
CA ASP A 87 -11.01 1.30 -4.85
C ASP A 87 -11.69 2.49 -4.12
N LEU A 88 -10.99 3.60 -3.93
CA LEU A 88 -11.59 4.88 -3.51
C LEU A 88 -12.11 5.70 -4.70
N ALA A 89 -11.77 5.31 -5.94
CA ALA A 89 -12.10 6.09 -7.12
C ALA A 89 -13.61 6.25 -7.32
N SER A 90 -14.01 7.45 -7.74
CA SER A 90 -15.33 7.68 -8.32
C SER A 90 -15.34 7.28 -9.81
N ASN A 91 -16.53 7.35 -10.46
CA ASN A 91 -16.64 7.09 -11.89
C ASN A 91 -15.79 8.03 -12.78
N LYS A 92 -15.24 9.10 -12.22
CA LYS A 92 -14.32 10.01 -12.94
C LYS A 92 -13.05 9.31 -13.41
N ILE A 93 -12.62 8.19 -12.78
CA ILE A 93 -11.49 7.35 -13.20
C ILE A 93 -11.66 6.79 -14.62
N LEU A 94 -12.86 6.77 -15.16
CA LEU A 94 -13.14 6.29 -16.51
C LEU A 94 -12.50 7.16 -17.61
N CYS A 95 -12.00 8.37 -17.29
CA CYS A 95 -11.17 9.16 -18.20
C CYS A 95 -9.91 8.40 -18.66
N LEU A 96 -9.47 7.38 -17.92
CA LEU A 96 -8.31 6.55 -18.23
C LEU A 96 -8.59 5.39 -19.21
N GLN A 97 -9.82 5.18 -19.64
CA GLN A 97 -10.20 3.97 -20.41
C GLN A 97 -9.30 3.69 -21.62
N SER A 98 -9.03 4.70 -22.49
CA SER A 98 -8.19 4.51 -23.66
C SER A 98 -6.74 4.17 -23.31
N ILE A 99 -6.23 4.79 -22.26
CA ILE A 99 -4.87 4.57 -21.75
C ILE A 99 -4.73 3.15 -21.19
N MET A 100 -5.76 2.66 -20.50
CA MET A 100 -5.78 1.30 -19.95
C MET A 100 -5.88 0.20 -21.01
N GLU A 101 -6.21 0.55 -22.25
CA GLU A 101 -6.14 -0.34 -23.42
C GLU A 101 -4.78 -0.26 -24.14
N GLY A 102 -3.80 0.45 -23.59
CA GLY A 102 -2.50 0.69 -24.25
C GLY A 102 -2.56 1.66 -25.40
N LYS A 103 -3.65 2.38 -25.55
CA LYS A 103 -3.85 3.41 -26.56
C LYS A 103 -3.42 4.78 -26.03
N GLY A 104 -3.19 5.71 -26.94
CA GLY A 104 -2.99 7.10 -26.55
C GLY A 104 -4.28 7.80 -26.15
N ILE A 105 -4.15 9.04 -25.76
CA ILE A 105 -5.25 9.91 -25.40
C ILE A 105 -5.21 11.21 -26.19
N PHE A 106 -6.37 11.68 -26.63
CA PHE A 106 -6.51 13.00 -27.23
C PHE A 106 -6.88 14.03 -26.17
N LEU A 107 -5.98 14.96 -25.92
CA LEU A 107 -6.16 16.07 -24.98
C LEU A 107 -7.02 17.15 -25.63
N LYS A 108 -8.33 17.06 -25.47
CA LYS A 108 -9.31 17.93 -26.14
C LYS A 108 -9.09 19.42 -25.87
N LYS A 109 -8.60 19.76 -24.67
CA LYS A 109 -8.39 21.15 -24.23
C LYS A 109 -7.27 21.87 -24.99
N ILE A 110 -6.29 21.11 -25.51
CA ILE A 110 -5.13 21.67 -26.24
C ILE A 110 -4.98 21.09 -27.63
N GLY A 111 -5.86 20.17 -28.06
CA GLY A 111 -5.86 19.62 -29.40
C GLY A 111 -4.70 18.66 -29.72
N GLU A 112 -4.07 18.07 -28.70
CA GLU A 112 -2.91 17.19 -28.87
C GLU A 112 -3.26 15.71 -28.65
N TYR A 113 -2.65 14.82 -29.41
CA TYR A 113 -2.73 13.39 -29.23
C TYR A 113 -1.43 12.85 -28.64
N ILE A 114 -1.51 12.29 -27.43
CA ILE A 114 -0.36 11.73 -26.72
C ILE A 114 -0.35 10.22 -26.89
N LYS A 115 0.74 9.68 -27.42
CA LYS A 115 0.97 8.24 -27.57
C LYS A 115 1.76 7.69 -26.38
N PRO A 116 1.51 6.44 -25.97
CA PRO A 116 2.32 5.80 -24.94
C PRO A 116 3.75 5.56 -25.45
N ALA A 117 4.73 5.97 -24.68
CA ALA A 117 6.13 5.63 -24.93
C ALA A 117 6.41 4.16 -24.57
N ALA A 118 7.46 3.60 -25.15
CA ALA A 118 7.85 2.22 -24.90
C ALA A 118 8.14 1.97 -23.43
N GLY A 119 7.58 0.90 -22.88
CA GLY A 119 7.72 0.53 -21.48
C GLY A 119 6.62 1.05 -20.56
N PHE A 120 5.73 1.93 -21.02
CA PHE A 120 4.58 2.33 -20.21
C PHE A 120 3.71 1.13 -19.83
N THR A 121 3.34 1.06 -18.57
CA THR A 121 2.35 0.10 -18.04
C THR A 121 1.68 0.66 -16.79
N ILE A 122 0.59 0.02 -16.36
CA ILE A 122 -0.21 0.46 -15.23
C ILE A 122 -0.23 -0.63 -14.17
N VAL A 123 -0.04 -0.24 -12.91
CA VAL A 123 -0.27 -1.06 -11.74
C VAL A 123 -1.29 -0.34 -10.88
N ALA A 124 -2.34 -1.02 -10.46
CA ALA A 124 -3.31 -0.50 -9.50
C ALA A 124 -3.26 -1.30 -8.21
N THR A 125 -3.40 -0.63 -7.07
CA THR A 125 -3.56 -1.27 -5.76
C THR A 125 -4.93 -0.97 -5.18
N ALA A 126 -5.48 -1.92 -4.44
CA ALA A 126 -6.75 -1.79 -3.75
C ALA A 126 -6.77 -2.63 -2.48
N ASN A 127 -7.63 -2.28 -1.52
CA ASN A 127 -7.88 -3.10 -0.34
C ASN A 127 -8.99 -4.12 -0.60
N THR A 128 -9.82 -3.87 -1.60
CA THR A 128 -10.92 -4.73 -2.04
C THR A 128 -10.65 -5.29 -3.43
N LYS A 129 -11.49 -6.21 -3.88
CA LYS A 129 -11.46 -6.71 -5.28
C LYS A 129 -12.23 -5.81 -6.24
N GLY A 130 -12.49 -4.55 -5.88
CA GLY A 130 -13.28 -3.61 -6.66
C GLY A 130 -14.78 -3.76 -6.48
N LYS A 131 -15.24 -4.64 -5.59
CA LYS A 131 -16.66 -4.87 -5.29
C LYS A 131 -17.16 -4.10 -4.07
N GLY A 132 -16.37 -3.17 -3.55
CA GLY A 132 -16.64 -2.47 -2.30
C GLY A 132 -16.38 -3.37 -1.08
N SER A 133 -16.79 -2.91 0.10
CA SER A 133 -16.70 -3.66 1.35
C SER A 133 -18.10 -4.12 1.78
N ASP A 134 -18.43 -5.37 1.51
CA ASP A 134 -19.71 -5.96 1.91
C ASP A 134 -19.83 -6.10 3.45
N ASP A 135 -18.68 -6.15 4.15
CA ASP A 135 -18.58 -6.31 5.59
C ASP A 135 -18.33 -5.00 6.36
N GLY A 136 -18.32 -3.86 5.66
CA GLY A 136 -18.08 -2.53 6.26
C GLY A 136 -16.66 -2.28 6.76
N ARG A 137 -15.74 -3.21 6.58
CA ARG A 137 -14.34 -3.11 7.08
C ARG A 137 -13.51 -2.05 6.35
N PHE A 138 -13.85 -1.76 5.10
CA PHE A 138 -13.18 -0.75 4.28
C PHE A 138 -14.13 0.39 3.96
N ILE A 139 -14.43 1.19 4.98
CA ILE A 139 -15.29 2.37 4.86
C ILE A 139 -14.71 3.32 3.79
N GLY A 140 -15.58 3.79 2.89
CA GLY A 140 -15.19 4.71 1.82
C GLY A 140 -14.73 4.05 0.53
N THR A 141 -14.61 2.71 0.47
CA THR A 141 -14.37 2.03 -0.80
C THR A 141 -15.64 2.00 -1.64
N ASN A 142 -15.46 2.22 -2.94
CA ASN A 142 -16.53 2.21 -3.92
C ASN A 142 -16.57 0.87 -4.66
N VAL A 143 -17.73 0.53 -5.21
CA VAL A 143 -17.82 -0.50 -6.23
C VAL A 143 -17.26 0.08 -7.52
N LEU A 144 -16.14 -0.45 -7.97
CA LEU A 144 -15.51 -0.02 -9.22
C LEU A 144 -16.34 -0.48 -10.41
N ASN A 145 -16.35 0.35 -11.46
CA ASN A 145 -17.00 0.02 -12.71
C ASN A 145 -16.38 -1.25 -13.32
N GLU A 146 -17.20 -2.22 -13.69
CA GLU A 146 -16.76 -3.51 -14.26
C GLU A 146 -15.92 -3.30 -15.52
N ALA A 147 -16.29 -2.34 -16.37
CA ALA A 147 -15.52 -2.03 -17.57
C ALA A 147 -14.10 -1.50 -17.24
N PHE A 148 -13.89 -0.89 -16.09
CA PHE A 148 -12.57 -0.51 -15.60
C PHE A 148 -11.78 -1.73 -15.13
N LEU A 149 -12.42 -2.61 -14.35
CA LEU A 149 -11.78 -3.83 -13.82
C LEU A 149 -11.37 -4.80 -14.92
N GLU A 150 -12.20 -5.00 -15.95
CA GLU A 150 -11.92 -5.86 -17.10
C GLU A 150 -10.68 -5.45 -17.92
N ARG A 151 -10.19 -4.23 -17.72
CA ARG A 151 -8.95 -3.75 -18.36
C ARG A 151 -7.68 -4.17 -17.63
N PHE A 152 -7.80 -4.87 -16.51
CA PHE A 152 -6.68 -5.52 -15.82
C PHE A 152 -6.68 -7.01 -16.14
N PRO A 153 -5.82 -7.46 -17.07
CA PRO A 153 -5.77 -8.87 -17.47
C PRO A 153 -5.31 -9.82 -16.36
N ILE A 154 -4.72 -9.29 -15.30
CA ILE A 154 -4.23 -10.08 -14.17
C ILE A 154 -4.48 -9.36 -12.84
N THR A 155 -4.92 -10.14 -11.86
CA THR A 155 -5.06 -9.71 -10.47
C THR A 155 -4.14 -10.52 -9.57
N PHE A 156 -3.32 -9.84 -8.77
CA PHE A 156 -2.53 -10.46 -7.71
C PHE A 156 -3.22 -10.24 -6.37
N GLU A 157 -3.52 -11.32 -5.68
CA GLU A 157 -3.92 -11.28 -4.27
C GLU A 157 -2.67 -11.31 -3.41
N GLN A 158 -2.38 -10.20 -2.74
CA GLN A 158 -1.21 -10.08 -1.88
C GLN A 158 -1.61 -10.30 -0.43
N GLU A 159 -1.13 -11.38 0.14
CA GLU A 159 -1.22 -11.65 1.57
C GLU A 159 -0.16 -10.88 2.36
N TYR A 160 -0.21 -10.99 3.69
CA TYR A 160 0.89 -10.53 4.53
C TYR A 160 2.16 -11.34 4.25
N PRO A 161 3.34 -10.73 4.43
CA PRO A 161 4.60 -11.45 4.30
C PRO A 161 4.66 -12.65 5.25
N THR A 162 5.42 -13.67 4.88
CA THR A 162 5.69 -14.80 5.78
C THR A 162 6.43 -14.31 7.04
N PRO A 163 6.31 -14.99 8.20
CA PRO A 163 7.04 -14.64 9.42
C PRO A 163 8.55 -14.42 9.19
N ALA A 164 9.19 -15.27 8.38
CA ALA A 164 10.59 -15.12 8.04
C ALA A 164 10.87 -13.83 7.25
N THR A 165 9.96 -13.42 6.38
CA THR A 165 10.08 -12.17 5.61
C THR A 165 9.80 -10.96 6.50
N GLU A 166 8.81 -11.01 7.38
CA GLU A 166 8.53 -9.94 8.34
C GLU A 166 9.71 -9.70 9.30
N ASN A 167 10.32 -10.77 9.82
CA ASN A 167 11.54 -10.65 10.62
C ASN A 167 12.65 -9.91 9.86
N LYS A 168 12.85 -10.19 8.56
CA LYS A 168 13.81 -9.45 7.73
C LYS A 168 13.44 -7.98 7.59
N ILE A 169 12.15 -7.67 7.42
CA ILE A 169 11.66 -6.28 7.34
C ILE A 169 11.95 -5.54 8.65
N LEU A 170 11.63 -6.16 9.81
CA LEU A 170 11.85 -5.53 11.10
C LEU A 170 13.34 -5.35 11.41
N ARG A 171 14.20 -6.31 11.06
CA ARG A 171 15.66 -6.19 11.18
C ARG A 171 16.22 -5.06 10.30
N ALA A 172 15.73 -4.94 9.06
CA ALA A 172 16.11 -3.84 8.18
C ALA A 172 15.71 -2.49 8.77
N MET A 173 14.52 -2.40 9.39
CA MET A 173 14.06 -1.21 10.09
C MET A 173 14.93 -0.89 11.32
N CYS A 174 15.33 -1.89 12.10
CA CYS A 174 16.27 -1.71 13.21
C CYS A 174 17.62 -1.14 12.72
N ALA A 175 18.14 -1.66 11.61
CA ALA A 175 19.38 -1.17 11.02
C ALA A 175 19.26 0.29 10.55
N GLU A 176 18.16 0.66 9.90
CA GLU A 176 17.85 2.03 9.47
C GLU A 176 17.79 3.01 10.67
N LEU A 177 17.22 2.54 11.79
CA LEU A 177 17.06 3.32 13.02
C LEU A 177 18.26 3.23 13.98
N ASN A 178 19.34 2.57 13.57
CA ASN A 178 20.54 2.33 14.39
C ASN A 178 20.25 1.61 15.72
N ILE A 179 19.26 0.73 15.74
CA ILE A 179 18.95 -0.13 16.89
C ILE A 179 19.84 -1.39 16.79
N PRO A 180 20.74 -1.64 17.75
CA PRO A 180 21.54 -2.86 17.74
C PRO A 180 20.64 -4.08 18.00
N VAL A 181 20.67 -5.05 17.08
CA VAL A 181 19.90 -6.29 17.20
C VAL A 181 20.69 -7.29 18.06
N VAL A 182 20.72 -7.04 19.39
CA VAL A 182 21.22 -7.96 20.38
C VAL A 182 20.16 -9.00 20.77
N HIS A 183 20.54 -10.01 21.55
CA HIS A 183 19.66 -11.14 21.90
C HIS A 183 18.26 -10.73 22.39
N ASP A 184 18.16 -9.72 23.21
CA ASP A 184 16.90 -9.20 23.74
C ASP A 184 16.04 -8.52 22.65
N VAL A 185 16.62 -7.73 21.76
CA VAL A 185 15.92 -7.15 20.61
C VAL A 185 15.53 -8.25 19.63
N GLU A 186 16.38 -9.24 19.40
CA GLU A 186 16.09 -10.39 18.55
C GLU A 186 14.81 -11.12 19.00
N LYS A 187 14.70 -11.44 20.29
CA LYS A 187 13.48 -12.04 20.86
C LYS A 187 12.26 -11.16 20.64
N PHE A 188 12.40 -9.86 20.88
CA PHE A 188 11.33 -8.90 20.66
C PHE A 188 10.80 -8.94 19.23
N LEU A 189 11.67 -8.96 18.21
CA LEU A 189 11.26 -9.06 16.82
C LEU A 189 10.50 -10.35 16.54
N VAL A 190 10.97 -11.49 17.08
CA VAL A 190 10.30 -12.78 16.91
C VAL A 190 8.91 -12.76 17.54
N TYR A 191 8.79 -12.30 18.77
CA TYR A 191 7.50 -12.22 19.46
C TYR A 191 6.51 -11.31 18.76
N LEU A 192 6.94 -10.17 18.23
CA LEU A 192 6.09 -9.28 17.43
C LEU A 192 5.53 -9.98 16.19
N VAL A 193 6.37 -10.74 15.48
CA VAL A 193 5.95 -11.46 14.27
C VAL A 193 5.01 -12.60 14.59
N ASP A 194 5.32 -13.40 15.62
CA ASP A 194 4.48 -14.53 16.04
C ASP A 194 3.11 -14.03 16.54
N TRP A 195 3.12 -12.96 17.32
CA TRP A 195 1.90 -12.30 17.78
C TRP A 195 1.01 -11.84 16.62
N ALA A 196 1.60 -11.14 15.63
CA ALA A 196 0.85 -10.69 14.46
C ALA A 196 0.31 -11.86 13.63
N ASP A 197 1.06 -12.95 13.51
CA ASP A 197 0.62 -14.14 12.77
C ASP A 197 -0.58 -14.82 13.45
N ILE A 198 -0.56 -14.94 14.80
CA ILE A 198 -1.68 -15.49 15.58
C ILE A 198 -2.91 -14.59 15.42
N VAL A 199 -2.78 -13.27 15.60
CA VAL A 199 -3.88 -12.31 15.42
C VAL A 199 -4.49 -12.44 14.04
N ARG A 200 -3.69 -12.53 12.99
CA ARG A 200 -4.16 -12.67 11.60
C ARG A 200 -4.85 -14.00 11.33
N LYS A 201 -4.42 -15.08 11.99
CA LYS A 201 -5.11 -16.37 11.91
C LYS A 201 -6.47 -16.30 12.57
N THR A 202 -6.54 -15.75 13.78
CA THR A 202 -7.81 -15.57 14.50
C THR A 202 -8.78 -14.67 13.72
N PHE A 203 -8.28 -13.62 13.09
CA PHE A 203 -9.06 -12.74 12.22
C PHE A 203 -9.64 -13.52 11.01
N ARG A 204 -8.84 -14.35 10.34
CA ARG A 204 -9.30 -15.17 9.20
C ARG A 204 -10.37 -16.17 9.60
N ASP A 205 -10.27 -16.71 10.83
CA ASP A 205 -11.22 -17.66 11.39
C ASP A 205 -12.49 -16.96 11.93
N GLY A 206 -12.58 -15.63 11.81
CA GLY A 206 -13.74 -14.85 12.25
C GLY A 206 -13.83 -14.62 13.76
N GLY A 207 -12.76 -14.88 14.50
CA GLY A 207 -12.73 -14.72 15.96
C GLY A 207 -12.52 -13.30 16.44
N ILE A 208 -12.03 -12.41 15.59
CA ILE A 208 -11.82 -10.98 15.87
C ILE A 208 -12.04 -10.16 14.59
N ASP A 209 -12.33 -8.86 14.75
CA ASP A 209 -12.59 -7.96 13.62
C ASP A 209 -11.42 -7.04 13.29
N GLU A 210 -10.40 -6.99 14.13
CA GLU A 210 -9.23 -6.15 13.97
C GLU A 210 -7.95 -6.97 13.71
N ILE A 211 -6.93 -6.32 13.14
CA ILE A 211 -5.74 -7.00 12.67
C ILE A 211 -4.45 -6.22 13.01
N ILE A 212 -3.37 -6.95 13.25
CA ILE A 212 -2.02 -6.39 13.35
C ILE A 212 -1.32 -6.52 12.00
N SER A 213 -1.21 -5.40 11.27
CA SER A 213 -0.56 -5.36 9.96
C SER A 213 0.98 -5.30 10.09
N THR A 214 1.69 -5.64 9.02
CA THR A 214 3.16 -5.44 8.93
C THR A 214 3.53 -3.96 9.17
N ARG A 215 2.73 -3.02 8.66
CA ARG A 215 2.90 -1.58 8.93
C ARG A 215 2.84 -1.28 10.43
N ARG A 216 1.95 -1.94 11.18
CA ARG A 216 1.84 -1.78 12.63
C ARG A 216 3.11 -2.26 13.32
N LEU A 217 3.66 -3.40 12.93
CA LEU A 217 4.93 -3.91 13.47
C LEU A 217 6.08 -2.92 13.23
N VAL A 218 6.18 -2.35 12.04
CA VAL A 218 7.17 -1.31 11.73
C VAL A 218 6.98 -0.07 12.62
N HIS A 219 5.72 0.34 12.88
CA HIS A 219 5.43 1.47 13.79
C HIS A 219 5.85 1.16 15.21
N ILE A 220 5.69 -0.07 15.70
CA ILE A 220 6.15 -0.49 17.03
C ILE A 220 7.68 -0.36 17.13
N ILE A 221 8.42 -0.81 16.12
CA ILE A 221 9.88 -0.65 16.10
C ILE A 221 10.30 0.83 16.09
N LYS A 222 9.60 1.68 15.33
CA LYS A 222 9.85 3.13 15.34
C LYS A 222 9.54 3.75 16.70
N ALA A 223 8.45 3.36 17.33
CA ALA A 223 8.11 3.79 18.70
C ALA A 223 9.16 3.34 19.72
N TYR A 224 9.63 2.10 19.60
CA TYR A 224 10.72 1.60 20.44
C TYR A 224 12.00 2.40 20.26
N ALA A 225 12.37 2.79 19.05
CA ALA A 225 13.53 3.66 18.81
C ALA A 225 13.41 5.02 19.52
N ILE A 226 12.18 5.56 19.60
CA ILE A 226 11.91 6.88 20.20
C ILE A 226 11.86 6.79 21.74
N PHE A 227 11.15 5.81 22.27
CA PHE A 227 10.83 5.75 23.70
C PHE A 227 11.76 4.85 24.49
N GLY A 228 12.55 3.99 23.86
CA GLY A 228 13.51 3.08 24.49
C GLY A 228 12.88 1.94 25.29
N LYS A 229 11.53 1.85 25.34
CA LYS A 229 10.78 0.84 26.12
C LYS A 229 9.87 0.04 25.20
N LYS A 230 10.08 -1.29 25.13
CA LYS A 230 9.32 -2.21 24.28
C LYS A 230 7.83 -2.20 24.59
N GLN A 231 7.48 -2.35 25.88
CA GLN A 231 6.10 -2.35 26.37
C GLN A 231 5.35 -1.08 25.96
N LEU A 232 5.94 0.08 26.27
CA LEU A 232 5.35 1.37 25.90
C LEU A 232 5.13 1.49 24.41
N ALA A 233 6.08 1.01 23.58
CA ALA A 233 5.96 1.03 22.13
C ALA A 233 4.79 0.17 21.64
N VAL A 234 4.59 -1.02 22.20
CA VAL A 234 3.46 -1.90 21.88
C VAL A 234 2.14 -1.25 22.29
N GLU A 235 2.03 -0.82 23.56
CA GLU A 235 0.82 -0.21 24.10
C GLU A 235 0.38 1.03 23.32
N MET A 236 1.30 1.97 23.07
CA MET A 236 0.99 3.19 22.32
C MET A 236 0.52 2.90 20.90
N CYS A 237 1.07 1.87 20.26
CA CYS A 237 0.63 1.47 18.93
C CYS A 237 -0.72 0.75 18.93
N LEU A 238 -1.21 0.30 20.07
CA LEU A 238 -2.53 -0.33 20.24
C LEU A 238 -3.63 0.64 20.68
N ASN A 239 -3.30 1.83 21.15
CA ASN A 239 -4.28 2.83 21.65
C ASN A 239 -5.31 3.30 20.62
N ARG A 240 -5.14 2.96 19.34
CA ARG A 240 -6.15 3.24 18.31
C ARG A 240 -7.33 2.27 18.32
N PHE A 241 -7.16 1.10 18.91
CA PHE A 241 -8.22 0.10 19.03
C PHE A 241 -9.12 0.43 20.22
N ASP A 242 -10.33 -0.12 20.22
CA ASP A 242 -11.19 -0.09 21.40
C ASP A 242 -10.54 -0.85 22.57
N GLU A 243 -11.02 -0.59 23.79
CA GLU A 243 -10.38 -1.12 25.00
C GLU A 243 -10.46 -2.65 25.09
N GLU A 244 -11.49 -3.29 24.54
CA GLU A 244 -11.63 -4.74 24.54
C GLU A 244 -10.60 -5.40 23.61
N THR A 245 -10.53 -4.91 22.37
CA THR A 245 -9.54 -5.35 21.38
C THR A 245 -8.12 -5.11 21.85
N LYS A 246 -7.83 -3.91 22.39
CA LYS A 246 -6.52 -3.55 22.93
C LYS A 246 -6.11 -4.51 24.05
N THR A 247 -7.01 -4.74 25.02
CA THR A 247 -6.76 -5.65 26.15
C THR A 247 -6.48 -7.07 25.65
N SER A 248 -7.28 -7.56 24.72
CA SER A 248 -7.11 -8.90 24.14
C SER A 248 -5.77 -9.04 23.42
N PHE A 249 -5.37 -8.03 22.67
CA PHE A 249 -4.08 -8.01 21.96
C PHE A 249 -2.89 -7.96 22.93
N LEU A 250 -2.97 -7.15 23.99
CA LEU A 250 -1.92 -7.08 25.02
C LEU A 250 -1.80 -8.40 25.78
N GLN A 251 -2.91 -9.00 26.18
CA GLN A 251 -2.90 -10.30 26.87
C GLN A 251 -2.27 -11.40 26.01
N LEU A 252 -2.56 -11.40 24.71
CA LEU A 252 -1.93 -12.36 23.79
C LEU A 252 -0.42 -12.09 23.66
N TYR A 253 -0.03 -10.83 23.56
CA TYR A 253 1.38 -10.43 23.47
C TYR A 253 2.14 -10.85 24.75
N THR A 254 1.61 -10.56 25.93
CA THR A 254 2.19 -10.92 27.23
C THR A 254 2.40 -12.43 27.38
N LYS A 255 1.49 -13.25 26.86
CA LYS A 255 1.66 -14.71 26.89
C LYS A 255 2.81 -15.21 26.01
N LEU A 256 3.18 -14.46 24.99
CA LEU A 256 4.31 -14.81 24.10
C LEU A 256 5.64 -14.24 24.64
N ASP A 257 5.59 -13.04 25.20
CA ASP A 257 6.73 -12.35 25.82
C ASP A 257 6.62 -12.49 27.34
N GLY A 258 7.14 -13.61 27.88
CA GLY A 258 7.09 -13.89 29.32
C GLY A 258 7.83 -12.87 30.18
N ASP A 259 8.75 -12.09 29.59
CA ASP A 259 9.49 -11.02 30.27
C ASP A 259 8.66 -9.72 30.35
N TYR A 260 7.48 -9.67 29.74
CA TYR A 260 6.62 -8.48 29.67
C TYR A 260 6.10 -8.04 31.04
N GLU A 261 5.71 -8.99 31.91
CA GLU A 261 5.15 -8.69 33.22
C GLU A 261 6.19 -8.25 34.26
N GLU A 262 7.45 -8.71 34.15
CA GLU A 262 8.50 -8.36 35.13
C GLU A 262 8.87 -6.87 35.12
N ASN A 263 8.61 -6.18 33.99
CA ASN A 263 8.97 -4.76 33.81
C ASN A 263 7.88 -3.76 34.24
N VAL A 264 6.66 -4.21 34.53
CA VAL A 264 5.55 -3.33 35.00
C VAL A 264 5.71 -2.95 36.49
N ASN A 265 6.49 -3.71 37.24
CA ASN A 265 6.67 -3.56 38.72
C ASN A 265 7.98 -2.84 39.10
N ASN A 266 8.75 -2.30 38.18
CA ASN A 266 9.93 -1.49 38.39
C ASN A 266 9.72 -0.11 37.71
#